data_c9bfc9f92fae31bd9936a83be13fb1d5
#
_entry.id   c9bfc9f92fae31bd9936a83be13fb1d5
#
_cell.length_a   1.000
_cell.length_b   1.000
_cell.length_c   1.000
_cell.angle_alpha   90.00
_cell.angle_beta   90.00
_cell.angle_gamma   90.00
#
_symmetry.space_group_name_H-M   'P 1'
#
loop_
_entity.id
_entity.type
_entity.pdbx_description
1 polymer ?
#
loop_
_entity_poly.entity_id
_entity_poly.type
_entity_poly.pdbx_seq_one_letter_code
_entity_poly.pdbx_strand_id
1 'polypeptide(L)'
;MTEMELYKLWCEKAVDDPDLQTELKSIEGDDAAIQDRFYRDLEFGTGGLRGVIGAGAYRLNVYTIRRATQGLADYVNGAFENGSVAIAYDSRIKSDKFAKEAAAVLAANGIKVYIYSELMPTPMLSWAVRELKCQAGIVITASHNPAKYNGYKVYGEDGCQITLDVANTVIGKINAVEMFGGAKVIDFEDGIKSGKIEYIKQDVIDKYLDKVAQQGVHTDLVADSGLKVVYTPLNGTGNKPVRAILKKIGIKEVTVVPEQENPDGNFPTCPFPNPEIKEALAKGLELCKTVKPDLLLATDPDCDRVGIAVPDPEGNYVLFSGNEVGAMLLKYICQERTALGTMPKDPVAVKTIVTTDICKKIAAEYNVELREVLTGFKFIGEEIGFLEKEGQDDRYIFGFEESYGYLAGSYVRDKDAVVGSMLICEMAAFYRTKGISLLQAREDMYKKYGNYLHSQKSFQCEGASGMERMKEIMTDLRANPPKAIGGLKVVDIADYLASEETNLETGAKTVLTLPKSDVIAFKLEQGASVIIRPSGTEPKIKAYYTTIGDTRADAEAQEEKLIEDFKGILGF
;
A
#
# COMPACT_ATOMS: atom_id res chain seq x y z
N MET A 1 -23.45 11.51 -25.15
CA MET A 1 -24.55 10.58 -24.78
C MET A 1 -25.00 10.89 -23.37
N THR A 2 -26.32 10.90 -23.12
CA THR A 2 -26.85 10.97 -21.77
C THR A 2 -26.62 9.64 -21.04
N GLU A 3 -26.75 9.64 -19.71
CA GLU A 3 -26.62 8.42 -18.90
C GLU A 3 -27.60 7.32 -19.36
N MET A 4 -28.82 7.71 -19.71
CA MET A 4 -29.84 6.78 -20.23
C MET A 4 -29.49 6.22 -21.60
N GLU A 5 -28.88 7.02 -22.50
CA GLU A 5 -28.41 6.54 -23.80
C GLU A 5 -27.25 5.56 -23.63
N LEU A 6 -26.32 5.86 -22.70
CA LEU A 6 -25.22 4.95 -22.34
C LEU A 6 -25.76 3.64 -21.75
N TYR A 7 -26.72 3.71 -20.82
CA TYR A 7 -27.35 2.52 -20.25
C TYR A 7 -27.96 1.62 -21.35
N LYS A 8 -28.73 2.18 -22.30
CA LYS A 8 -29.31 1.42 -23.41
C LYS A 8 -28.23 0.77 -24.29
N LEU A 9 -27.16 1.52 -24.60
CA LEU A 9 -26.01 0.99 -25.32
C LEU A 9 -25.35 -0.19 -24.60
N TRP A 10 -25.20 -0.09 -23.27
CA TRP A 10 -24.65 -1.17 -22.48
C TRP A 10 -25.55 -2.40 -22.42
N CYS A 11 -26.87 -2.22 -22.35
CA CYS A 11 -27.84 -3.33 -22.45
C CYS A 11 -27.72 -4.08 -23.78
N GLU A 12 -27.42 -3.37 -24.88
CA GLU A 12 -27.25 -3.97 -26.21
C GLU A 12 -25.86 -4.63 -26.36
N LYS A 13 -24.77 -3.98 -25.90
CA LYS A 13 -23.40 -4.34 -26.26
C LYS A 13 -22.67 -5.16 -25.20
N ALA A 14 -23.03 -5.06 -23.91
CA ALA A 14 -22.30 -5.71 -22.82
C ALA A 14 -22.72 -7.18 -22.65
N VAL A 15 -22.52 -8.00 -23.67
CA VAL A 15 -23.01 -9.40 -23.75
C VAL A 15 -21.99 -10.47 -23.35
N ASP A 16 -20.70 -10.11 -23.21
CA ASP A 16 -19.60 -11.06 -22.95
C ASP A 16 -19.57 -11.56 -21.50
N ASP A 17 -20.25 -10.86 -20.58
CA ASP A 17 -20.36 -11.26 -19.17
C ASP A 17 -21.84 -11.30 -18.77
N PRO A 18 -22.41 -12.51 -18.56
CA PRO A 18 -23.83 -12.69 -18.19
C PRO A 18 -24.24 -11.96 -16.92
N ASP A 19 -23.30 -11.79 -15.96
CA ASP A 19 -23.56 -11.08 -14.71
C ASP A 19 -23.92 -9.61 -14.98
N LEU A 20 -23.23 -8.97 -15.95
CA LEU A 20 -23.50 -7.58 -16.33
C LEU A 20 -24.89 -7.43 -16.93
N GLN A 21 -25.31 -8.39 -17.77
CA GLN A 21 -26.66 -8.38 -18.35
C GLN A 21 -27.75 -8.54 -17.27
N THR A 22 -27.50 -9.39 -16.27
CA THR A 22 -28.41 -9.57 -15.14
C THR A 22 -28.50 -8.29 -14.32
N GLU A 23 -27.37 -7.64 -14.04
CA GLU A 23 -27.33 -6.40 -13.27
C GLU A 23 -28.01 -5.24 -14.03
N LEU A 24 -27.72 -5.08 -15.35
CA LEU A 24 -28.37 -4.05 -16.17
C LEU A 24 -29.90 -4.18 -16.16
N LYS A 25 -30.41 -5.40 -16.26
CA LYS A 25 -31.87 -5.65 -16.17
C LYS A 25 -32.42 -5.30 -14.79
N SER A 26 -31.66 -5.52 -13.72
CA SER A 26 -32.12 -5.26 -12.34
C SER A 26 -32.27 -3.78 -12.03
N ILE A 27 -31.63 -2.89 -12.78
CA ILE A 27 -31.68 -1.43 -12.59
C ILE A 27 -32.60 -0.74 -13.63
N GLU A 28 -33.32 -1.49 -14.45
CA GLU A 28 -34.25 -0.93 -15.43
C GLU A 28 -35.33 -0.08 -14.73
N GLY A 29 -35.43 1.19 -15.10
CA GLY A 29 -36.35 2.16 -14.48
C GLY A 29 -35.86 2.78 -13.16
N ASP A 30 -34.66 2.47 -12.69
CA ASP A 30 -34.02 3.13 -11.55
C ASP A 30 -33.01 4.20 -12.04
N ASP A 31 -33.53 5.42 -12.23
CA ASP A 31 -32.73 6.53 -12.75
C ASP A 31 -31.52 6.86 -11.86
N ALA A 32 -31.64 6.72 -10.54
CA ALA A 32 -30.54 6.98 -9.62
C ALA A 32 -29.43 5.93 -9.75
N ALA A 33 -29.80 4.66 -9.87
CA ALA A 33 -28.86 3.57 -10.10
C ALA A 33 -28.20 3.66 -11.48
N ILE A 34 -28.93 4.11 -12.52
CA ILE A 34 -28.39 4.35 -13.86
C ILE A 34 -27.42 5.52 -13.82
N GLN A 35 -27.81 6.65 -13.23
CA GLN A 35 -26.93 7.81 -13.09
C GLN A 35 -25.62 7.46 -12.39
N ASP A 36 -25.68 6.75 -11.25
CA ASP A 36 -24.50 6.35 -10.47
C ASP A 36 -23.49 5.49 -11.28
N ARG A 37 -23.95 4.76 -12.31
CA ARG A 37 -23.10 3.88 -13.14
C ARG A 37 -22.61 4.50 -14.43
N PHE A 38 -23.27 5.58 -14.90
CA PHE A 38 -23.05 6.10 -16.25
C PHE A 38 -22.71 7.61 -16.32
N TYR A 39 -22.67 8.33 -15.19
CA TYR A 39 -22.42 9.79 -15.19
C TYR A 39 -21.03 10.19 -15.68
N ARG A 40 -20.07 9.25 -15.66
CA ARG A 40 -18.72 9.39 -16.21
C ARG A 40 -18.07 8.04 -16.46
N ASP A 41 -16.94 8.03 -17.15
CA ASP A 41 -16.08 6.84 -17.27
C ASP A 41 -15.28 6.62 -15.97
N LEU A 42 -14.89 5.36 -15.71
CA LEU A 42 -13.93 5.02 -14.68
C LEU A 42 -12.55 5.52 -15.10
N GLU A 43 -11.99 6.44 -14.33
CA GLU A 43 -10.73 7.09 -14.63
C GLU A 43 -9.53 6.21 -14.24
N PHE A 44 -8.54 6.15 -15.13
CA PHE A 44 -7.22 5.63 -14.83
C PHE A 44 -6.46 6.72 -14.06
N GLY A 45 -6.31 6.53 -12.74
CA GLY A 45 -5.62 7.47 -11.87
C GLY A 45 -4.09 7.45 -12.05
N THR A 46 -3.35 7.82 -11.03
CA THR A 46 -1.88 7.96 -11.08
C THR A 46 -1.08 6.67 -11.27
N GLY A 47 -1.75 5.54 -11.46
CA GLY A 47 -1.09 4.23 -11.64
C GLY A 47 -2.05 3.07 -11.80
N GLY A 48 -3.34 3.33 -12.12
CA GLY A 48 -4.32 2.27 -12.34
C GLY A 48 -5.76 2.67 -12.15
N LEU A 49 -6.66 1.70 -12.27
CA LEU A 49 -8.10 1.83 -12.03
C LEU A 49 -8.44 1.35 -10.61
N ARG A 50 -9.43 1.96 -9.99
CA ARG A 50 -10.10 1.44 -8.79
C ARG A 50 -11.59 1.79 -8.87
N GLY A 51 -12.46 0.80 -8.72
CA GLY A 51 -13.90 1.02 -8.79
C GLY A 51 -14.71 -0.09 -8.16
N VAL A 52 -16.00 0.17 -8.02
CA VAL A 52 -16.98 -0.85 -7.66
C VAL A 52 -17.11 -1.82 -8.83
N ILE A 53 -17.14 -3.13 -8.54
CA ILE A 53 -17.39 -4.17 -9.55
C ILE A 53 -18.84 -4.07 -10.02
N GLY A 54 -19.09 -4.16 -11.33
CA GLY A 54 -20.45 -4.19 -11.87
C GLY A 54 -20.59 -3.63 -13.29
N ALA A 55 -21.83 -3.52 -13.74
CA ALA A 55 -22.19 -3.01 -15.04
C ALA A 55 -22.16 -1.47 -15.07
N GLY A 56 -21.55 -0.91 -16.10
CA GLY A 56 -21.50 0.52 -16.36
C GLY A 56 -20.11 1.07 -16.67
N ALA A 57 -20.07 2.26 -17.24
CA ALA A 57 -18.83 2.93 -17.59
C ALA A 57 -18.02 3.37 -16.38
N TYR A 58 -18.69 3.69 -15.27
CA TYR A 58 -18.09 4.05 -13.98
C TYR A 58 -17.99 2.85 -13.02
N ARG A 59 -17.80 1.65 -13.59
CA ARG A 59 -17.64 0.38 -12.84
C ARG A 59 -16.45 -0.39 -13.38
N LEU A 60 -15.88 -1.25 -12.52
CA LEU A 60 -14.86 -2.20 -12.94
C LEU A 60 -15.53 -3.47 -13.46
N ASN A 61 -15.27 -3.79 -14.70
CA ASN A 61 -15.81 -4.95 -15.43
C ASN A 61 -14.91 -5.35 -16.59
N VAL A 62 -15.27 -6.40 -17.31
CA VAL A 62 -14.45 -6.93 -18.41
C VAL A 62 -14.17 -5.88 -19.51
N TYR A 63 -15.11 -4.99 -19.80
CA TYR A 63 -14.95 -3.97 -20.85
C TYR A 63 -14.01 -2.85 -20.40
N THR A 64 -14.13 -2.37 -19.16
CA THR A 64 -13.22 -1.35 -18.63
C THR A 64 -11.80 -1.91 -18.45
N ILE A 65 -11.64 -3.19 -18.07
CA ILE A 65 -10.36 -3.89 -18.03
C ILE A 65 -9.76 -4.03 -19.43
N ARG A 66 -10.53 -4.50 -20.42
CA ARG A 66 -10.07 -4.63 -21.81
C ARG A 66 -9.62 -3.29 -22.38
N ARG A 67 -10.41 -2.24 -22.17
CA ARG A 67 -10.08 -0.87 -22.61
C ARG A 67 -8.78 -0.37 -22.02
N ALA A 68 -8.62 -0.49 -20.70
CA ALA A 68 -7.39 -0.10 -20.01
C ALA A 68 -6.18 -0.91 -20.49
N THR A 69 -6.36 -2.22 -20.67
CA THR A 69 -5.28 -3.10 -21.11
C THR A 69 -4.90 -2.86 -22.58
N GLN A 70 -5.86 -2.51 -23.46
CA GLN A 70 -5.54 -2.12 -24.83
C GLN A 70 -4.69 -0.84 -24.86
N GLY A 71 -5.04 0.18 -24.05
CA GLY A 71 -4.23 1.38 -23.92
C GLY A 71 -2.80 1.10 -23.39
N LEU A 72 -2.68 0.20 -22.42
CA LEU A 72 -1.36 -0.27 -21.95
C LEU A 72 -0.61 -1.03 -23.05
N ALA A 73 -1.28 -1.90 -23.82
CA ALA A 73 -0.67 -2.62 -24.94
C ALA A 73 -0.15 -1.66 -26.01
N ASP A 74 -0.91 -0.62 -26.33
CA ASP A 74 -0.51 0.42 -27.29
C ASP A 74 0.68 1.25 -26.77
N TYR A 75 0.78 1.45 -25.46
CA TYR A 75 1.95 2.07 -24.85
C TYR A 75 3.19 1.14 -24.95
N VAL A 76 3.05 -0.13 -24.50
CA VAL A 76 4.16 -1.09 -24.51
C VAL A 76 4.70 -1.30 -25.91
N ASN A 77 3.84 -1.51 -26.91
CA ASN A 77 4.24 -1.68 -28.31
C ASN A 77 4.85 -0.41 -28.92
N GLY A 78 4.49 0.76 -28.42
CA GLY A 78 5.08 2.02 -28.89
C GLY A 78 6.40 2.38 -28.23
N ALA A 79 6.66 1.88 -27.03
CA ALA A 79 7.83 2.21 -26.25
C ALA A 79 8.95 1.14 -26.29
N PHE A 80 8.59 -0.12 -26.57
CA PHE A 80 9.51 -1.26 -26.48
C PHE A 80 9.39 -2.19 -27.68
N GLU A 81 10.53 -2.74 -28.11
CA GLU A 81 10.57 -3.85 -29.07
C GLU A 81 10.38 -5.19 -28.33
N ASN A 82 9.47 -6.04 -28.79
CA ASN A 82 9.19 -7.35 -28.19
C ASN A 82 8.84 -7.30 -26.69
N GLY A 83 7.93 -6.37 -26.33
CA GLY A 83 7.52 -6.19 -24.93
C GLY A 83 6.90 -7.44 -24.31
N SER A 84 7.11 -7.59 -22.99
CA SER A 84 6.46 -8.62 -22.17
C SER A 84 5.84 -8.00 -20.92
N VAL A 85 4.80 -8.65 -20.39
CA VAL A 85 4.05 -8.16 -19.23
C VAL A 85 3.83 -9.30 -18.22
N ALA A 86 4.13 -9.05 -16.95
CA ALA A 86 3.79 -9.96 -15.86
C ALA A 86 2.42 -9.61 -15.26
N ILE A 87 1.65 -10.62 -14.81
CA ILE A 87 0.33 -10.42 -14.20
C ILE A 87 0.22 -11.22 -12.91
N ALA A 88 -0.23 -10.53 -11.84
CA ALA A 88 -0.68 -11.12 -10.59
C ALA A 88 -2.10 -10.67 -10.24
N TYR A 89 -2.74 -11.35 -9.32
CA TYR A 89 -4.10 -11.02 -8.86
C TYR A 89 -4.31 -11.51 -7.42
N ASP A 90 -5.23 -10.85 -6.72
CA ASP A 90 -5.60 -11.18 -5.35
C ASP A 90 -6.84 -12.10 -5.27
N SER A 91 -7.37 -12.28 -4.05
CA SER A 91 -8.53 -13.14 -3.77
C SER A 91 -9.88 -12.50 -4.07
N ARG A 92 -9.93 -11.23 -4.50
CA ARG A 92 -11.18 -10.49 -4.71
C ARG A 92 -12.04 -11.11 -5.79
N ILE A 93 -13.35 -10.86 -5.68
CA ILE A 93 -14.35 -11.28 -6.66
C ILE A 93 -13.89 -10.83 -8.06
N LYS A 94 -13.88 -11.77 -9.02
CA LYS A 94 -13.49 -11.58 -10.43
C LYS A 94 -12.02 -11.18 -10.66
N SER A 95 -11.13 -11.20 -9.65
CA SER A 95 -9.71 -10.88 -9.88
C SER A 95 -9.05 -11.82 -10.89
N ASP A 96 -9.29 -13.12 -10.79
CA ASP A 96 -8.82 -14.13 -11.75
C ASP A 96 -9.36 -13.93 -13.16
N LYS A 97 -10.67 -13.60 -13.29
CA LYS A 97 -11.31 -13.28 -14.56
C LYS A 97 -10.68 -12.04 -15.21
N PHE A 98 -10.54 -10.97 -14.45
CA PHE A 98 -9.94 -9.72 -14.95
C PHE A 98 -8.46 -9.88 -15.33
N ALA A 99 -7.71 -10.70 -14.59
CA ALA A 99 -6.33 -11.04 -14.94
C ALA A 99 -6.23 -11.80 -16.26
N LYS A 100 -7.11 -12.76 -16.50
CA LYS A 100 -7.19 -13.51 -17.77
C LYS A 100 -7.63 -12.62 -18.93
N GLU A 101 -8.60 -11.71 -18.73
CA GLU A 101 -9.01 -10.73 -19.72
C GLU A 101 -7.85 -9.80 -20.12
N ALA A 102 -7.10 -9.30 -19.15
CA ALA A 102 -5.90 -8.51 -19.41
C ALA A 102 -4.85 -9.31 -20.21
N ALA A 103 -4.60 -10.56 -19.82
CA ALA A 103 -3.67 -11.44 -20.53
C ALA A 103 -4.11 -11.67 -21.99
N ALA A 104 -5.41 -11.89 -22.22
CA ALA A 104 -5.98 -12.12 -23.54
C ALA A 104 -5.83 -10.91 -24.47
N VAL A 105 -6.03 -9.68 -23.93
CA VAL A 105 -5.82 -8.44 -24.70
C VAL A 105 -4.33 -8.24 -25.04
N LEU A 106 -3.43 -8.39 -24.09
CA LEU A 106 -1.99 -8.24 -24.32
C LEU A 106 -1.49 -9.23 -25.38
N ALA A 107 -1.86 -10.51 -25.25
CA ALA A 107 -1.50 -11.55 -26.21
C ALA A 107 -2.08 -11.33 -27.61
N ALA A 108 -3.29 -10.76 -27.71
CA ALA A 108 -3.89 -10.35 -28.99
C ALA A 108 -3.10 -9.23 -29.69
N ASN A 109 -2.42 -8.39 -28.93
CA ASN A 109 -1.56 -7.32 -29.42
C ASN A 109 -0.09 -7.75 -29.63
N GLY A 110 0.21 -9.05 -29.57
CA GLY A 110 1.54 -9.60 -29.83
C GLY A 110 2.52 -9.49 -28.65
N ILE A 111 2.05 -9.07 -27.47
CA ILE A 111 2.85 -8.94 -26.28
C ILE A 111 2.92 -10.29 -25.57
N LYS A 112 4.14 -10.70 -25.16
CA LYS A 112 4.35 -11.90 -24.34
C LYS A 112 3.80 -11.66 -22.94
N VAL A 113 3.04 -12.62 -22.39
CA VAL A 113 2.43 -12.52 -21.08
C VAL A 113 2.93 -13.63 -20.16
N TYR A 114 3.35 -13.24 -18.96
CA TYR A 114 3.63 -14.14 -17.84
C TYR A 114 2.59 -13.92 -16.75
N ILE A 115 1.80 -14.93 -16.41
CA ILE A 115 0.73 -14.83 -15.42
C ILE A 115 0.92 -15.87 -14.32
N TYR A 116 0.67 -15.52 -13.06
CA TYR A 116 0.62 -16.51 -11.99
C TYR A 116 -0.58 -17.45 -12.17
N SER A 117 -0.38 -18.75 -11.95
CA SER A 117 -1.43 -19.76 -12.06
C SER A 117 -2.44 -19.72 -10.93
N GLU A 118 -2.10 -19.05 -9.83
CA GLU A 118 -2.95 -18.82 -8.67
C GLU A 118 -2.72 -17.38 -8.15
N LEU A 119 -3.58 -16.95 -7.22
CA LEU A 119 -3.46 -15.63 -6.59
C LEU A 119 -2.09 -15.47 -5.90
N MET A 120 -1.47 -14.30 -6.06
CA MET A 120 -0.16 -13.98 -5.49
C MET A 120 -0.09 -12.54 -4.98
N PRO A 121 0.76 -12.29 -3.97
CA PRO A 121 1.00 -10.95 -3.44
C PRO A 121 1.43 -9.90 -4.45
N THR A 122 1.05 -8.65 -4.20
CA THR A 122 1.52 -7.49 -4.97
C THR A 122 3.06 -7.42 -5.07
N PRO A 123 3.87 -7.62 -4.01
CA PRO A 123 5.34 -7.63 -4.15
C PRO A 123 5.86 -8.74 -5.05
N MET A 124 5.16 -9.87 -5.18
CA MET A 124 5.57 -10.92 -6.11
C MET A 124 5.35 -10.53 -7.57
N LEU A 125 4.41 -9.60 -7.87
CA LEU A 125 4.35 -8.99 -9.20
C LEU A 125 5.60 -8.15 -9.45
N SER A 126 5.95 -7.24 -8.53
CA SER A 126 7.18 -6.42 -8.64
C SER A 126 8.42 -7.31 -8.90
N TRP A 127 8.53 -8.41 -8.15
CA TRP A 127 9.57 -9.42 -8.35
C TRP A 127 9.52 -10.05 -9.74
N ALA A 128 8.34 -10.52 -10.19
CA ALA A 128 8.21 -11.18 -11.49
C ALA A 128 8.57 -10.26 -12.66
N VAL A 129 8.17 -8.98 -12.59
CA VAL A 129 8.57 -7.98 -13.60
C VAL A 129 10.09 -7.89 -13.69
N ARG A 130 10.78 -7.79 -12.57
CA ARG A 130 12.25 -7.66 -12.52
C ARG A 130 12.97 -8.95 -12.90
N GLU A 131 12.58 -10.10 -12.31
CA GLU A 131 13.24 -11.41 -12.55
C GLU A 131 13.04 -11.89 -13.99
N LEU A 132 11.85 -11.68 -14.57
CA LEU A 132 11.54 -12.05 -15.95
C LEU A 132 11.87 -10.95 -16.97
N LYS A 133 12.36 -9.78 -16.49
CA LYS A 133 12.71 -8.60 -17.30
C LYS A 133 11.53 -8.14 -18.18
N CYS A 134 10.34 -8.09 -17.60
CA CYS A 134 9.17 -7.58 -18.27
C CYS A 134 9.20 -6.06 -18.38
N GLN A 135 8.61 -5.50 -19.44
CA GLN A 135 8.52 -4.06 -19.67
C GLN A 135 7.39 -3.40 -18.89
N ALA A 136 6.42 -4.21 -18.43
CA ALA A 136 5.37 -3.75 -17.53
C ALA A 136 4.85 -4.91 -16.65
N GLY A 137 4.09 -4.54 -15.62
CA GLY A 137 3.36 -5.47 -14.79
C GLY A 137 1.93 -5.00 -14.51
N ILE A 138 1.04 -5.95 -14.25
CA ILE A 138 -0.35 -5.69 -13.85
C ILE A 138 -0.65 -6.48 -12.60
N VAL A 139 -1.22 -5.83 -11.57
CA VAL A 139 -1.86 -6.55 -10.46
C VAL A 139 -3.32 -6.17 -10.34
N ILE A 140 -4.18 -7.19 -10.31
CA ILE A 140 -5.62 -7.03 -10.13
C ILE A 140 -5.90 -7.12 -8.63
N THR A 141 -6.13 -5.96 -8.01
CA THR A 141 -6.38 -5.82 -6.58
C THR A 141 -6.96 -4.46 -6.24
N ALA A 142 -7.74 -4.38 -5.17
CA ALA A 142 -8.09 -3.13 -4.51
C ALA A 142 -7.54 -3.07 -3.07
N SER A 143 -6.44 -3.83 -2.79
CA SER A 143 -5.80 -3.88 -1.49
C SER A 143 -6.82 -4.21 -0.37
N HIS A 144 -6.90 -3.41 0.67
CA HIS A 144 -7.79 -3.58 1.83
C HIS A 144 -9.19 -2.97 1.68
N ASN A 145 -9.59 -2.50 0.51
CA ASN A 145 -10.94 -1.94 0.30
C ASN A 145 -12.03 -3.01 0.51
N PRO A 146 -13.31 -2.62 0.79
CA PRO A 146 -14.42 -3.55 0.90
C PRO A 146 -14.59 -4.47 -0.32
N ALA A 147 -15.25 -5.62 -0.14
CA ALA A 147 -15.44 -6.67 -1.15
C ALA A 147 -16.02 -6.19 -2.49
N LYS A 148 -16.88 -5.17 -2.47
CA LYS A 148 -17.49 -4.60 -3.68
C LYS A 148 -16.51 -3.90 -4.63
N TYR A 149 -15.29 -3.58 -4.16
CA TYR A 149 -14.27 -2.91 -4.96
C TYR A 149 -13.28 -3.92 -5.56
N ASN A 150 -12.78 -3.60 -6.76
CA ASN A 150 -11.57 -4.20 -7.29
C ASN A 150 -10.76 -3.10 -8.00
N GLY A 151 -9.58 -3.45 -8.52
CA GLY A 151 -8.70 -2.50 -9.18
C GLY A 151 -7.73 -3.16 -10.15
N TYR A 152 -6.99 -2.32 -10.84
CA TYR A 152 -6.02 -2.68 -11.86
C TYR A 152 -4.84 -1.71 -11.71
N LYS A 153 -3.75 -2.16 -11.11
CA LYS A 153 -2.54 -1.36 -10.91
C LYS A 153 -1.50 -1.71 -11.98
N VAL A 154 -0.78 -0.71 -12.50
CA VAL A 154 0.27 -0.89 -13.51
C VAL A 154 1.64 -0.57 -12.93
N TYR A 155 2.61 -1.41 -13.27
CA TYR A 155 4.02 -1.34 -12.86
C TYR A 155 4.90 -1.20 -14.09
N GLY A 156 6.01 -0.45 -13.97
CA GLY A 156 7.03 -0.31 -14.99
C GLY A 156 8.06 -1.44 -14.97
N GLU A 157 9.01 -1.40 -15.91
CA GLU A 157 10.08 -2.40 -16.05
C GLU A 157 11.01 -2.52 -14.84
N ASP A 158 11.07 -1.47 -14.02
CA ASP A 158 11.83 -1.44 -12.76
C ASP A 158 11.12 -2.17 -11.60
N GLY A 159 9.86 -2.61 -11.83
CA GLY A 159 9.02 -3.24 -10.81
C GLY A 159 8.38 -2.25 -9.84
N CYS A 160 8.47 -0.94 -10.08
CA CYS A 160 7.77 0.10 -9.34
C CYS A 160 6.43 0.44 -10.01
N GLN A 161 5.46 0.92 -9.24
CA GLN A 161 4.24 1.46 -9.83
C GLN A 161 4.59 2.65 -10.75
N ILE A 162 3.97 2.71 -11.95
CA ILE A 162 4.34 3.68 -12.99
C ILE A 162 4.35 5.13 -12.48
N THR A 163 5.27 5.92 -13.01
CA THR A 163 5.37 7.37 -12.77
C THR A 163 4.21 8.13 -13.37
N LEU A 164 4.02 9.39 -12.96
CA LEU A 164 2.94 10.24 -13.48
C LEU A 164 3.04 10.46 -15.01
N ASP A 165 4.25 10.60 -15.54
CA ASP A 165 4.46 10.81 -16.99
C ASP A 165 4.07 9.59 -17.80
N VAL A 166 4.46 8.39 -17.35
CA VAL A 166 4.04 7.13 -17.96
C VAL A 166 2.52 6.96 -17.81
N ALA A 167 1.95 7.23 -16.63
CA ALA A 167 0.51 7.15 -16.41
C ALA A 167 -0.27 8.07 -17.35
N ASN A 168 0.16 9.32 -17.53
CA ASN A 168 -0.46 10.27 -18.45
C ASN A 168 -0.39 9.78 -19.92
N THR A 169 0.72 9.17 -20.31
CA THR A 169 0.87 8.58 -21.65
C THR A 169 -0.10 7.42 -21.85
N VAL A 170 -0.19 6.52 -20.85
CA VAL A 170 -1.13 5.38 -20.86
C VAL A 170 -2.58 5.86 -20.89
N ILE A 171 -2.94 6.88 -20.09
CA ILE A 171 -4.28 7.51 -20.08
C ILE A 171 -4.65 8.03 -21.47
N GLY A 172 -3.71 8.72 -22.14
CA GLY A 172 -3.93 9.20 -23.52
C GLY A 172 -4.26 8.08 -24.48
N LYS A 173 -3.57 6.92 -24.35
CA LYS A 173 -3.86 5.72 -25.16
C LYS A 173 -5.23 5.11 -24.80
N ILE A 174 -5.55 4.94 -23.51
CA ILE A 174 -6.84 4.41 -23.03
C ILE A 174 -8.01 5.24 -23.56
N ASN A 175 -7.88 6.57 -23.53
CA ASN A 175 -8.95 7.47 -23.98
C ASN A 175 -9.21 7.39 -25.50
N ALA A 176 -8.26 6.91 -26.29
CA ALA A 176 -8.42 6.66 -27.71
C ALA A 176 -9.10 5.31 -28.04
N VAL A 177 -9.29 4.43 -27.05
CA VAL A 177 -9.91 3.11 -27.22
C VAL A 177 -11.41 3.20 -27.00
N GLU A 178 -12.21 2.76 -27.96
CA GLU A 178 -13.66 2.63 -27.81
C GLU A 178 -14.01 1.53 -26.79
N MET A 179 -15.04 1.78 -25.97
CA MET A 179 -15.47 0.85 -24.91
C MET A 179 -15.86 -0.52 -25.47
N PHE A 180 -16.60 -0.55 -26.58
CA PHE A 180 -17.04 -1.78 -27.24
C PHE A 180 -16.32 -1.96 -28.57
N GLY A 181 -15.60 -3.07 -28.71
CA GLY A 181 -14.89 -3.42 -29.96
C GLY A 181 -13.54 -2.71 -30.14
N GLY A 182 -13.15 -1.75 -29.30
CA GLY A 182 -11.86 -1.06 -29.44
C GLY A 182 -10.66 -1.90 -28.97
N ALA A 183 -10.86 -2.88 -28.09
CA ALA A 183 -9.81 -3.79 -27.64
C ALA A 183 -9.75 -5.05 -28.51
N LYS A 184 -8.54 -5.46 -28.90
CA LYS A 184 -8.29 -6.78 -29.50
C LYS A 184 -8.23 -7.83 -28.40
N VAL A 185 -8.91 -8.94 -28.58
CA VAL A 185 -8.96 -10.03 -27.58
C VAL A 185 -8.79 -11.36 -28.31
N ILE A 186 -8.02 -12.27 -27.72
CA ILE A 186 -7.99 -13.69 -28.11
C ILE A 186 -8.59 -14.54 -27.01
N ASP A 187 -8.88 -15.80 -27.30
CA ASP A 187 -9.21 -16.74 -26.23
C ASP A 187 -7.98 -16.99 -25.34
N PHE A 188 -8.17 -16.99 -24.01
CA PHE A 188 -7.08 -17.16 -23.05
C PHE A 188 -6.37 -18.52 -23.22
N GLU A 189 -7.14 -19.61 -23.41
CA GLU A 189 -6.59 -20.95 -23.59
C GLU A 189 -5.84 -21.08 -24.92
N ASP A 190 -6.28 -20.39 -25.95
CA ASP A 190 -5.54 -20.33 -27.22
C ASP A 190 -4.24 -19.50 -27.06
N GLY A 191 -4.25 -18.49 -26.20
CA GLY A 191 -3.05 -17.76 -25.78
C GLY A 191 -2.03 -18.68 -25.09
N ILE A 192 -2.48 -19.54 -24.18
CA ILE A 192 -1.65 -20.57 -23.54
C ILE A 192 -1.11 -21.58 -24.56
N LYS A 193 -1.97 -22.19 -25.39
CA LYS A 193 -1.58 -23.17 -26.40
C LYS A 193 -0.55 -22.64 -27.40
N SER A 194 -0.68 -21.37 -27.77
CA SER A 194 0.27 -20.73 -28.70
C SER A 194 1.56 -20.26 -28.04
N GLY A 195 1.68 -20.38 -26.72
CA GLY A 195 2.83 -19.90 -25.96
C GLY A 195 2.94 -18.38 -25.86
N LYS A 196 1.91 -17.62 -26.26
CA LYS A 196 1.84 -16.15 -26.04
C LYS A 196 1.61 -15.81 -24.59
N ILE A 197 0.87 -16.65 -23.87
CA ILE A 197 0.64 -16.57 -22.44
C ILE A 197 1.33 -17.78 -21.80
N GLU A 198 2.12 -17.55 -20.78
CA GLU A 198 2.80 -18.59 -20.00
C GLU A 198 2.55 -18.39 -18.51
N TYR A 199 2.37 -19.51 -17.80
CA TYR A 199 2.34 -19.46 -16.35
C TYR A 199 3.75 -19.27 -15.79
N ILE A 200 3.84 -18.35 -14.80
CA ILE A 200 5.06 -18.12 -14.04
C ILE A 200 5.42 -19.40 -13.28
N LYS A 201 6.66 -19.85 -13.42
CA LYS A 201 7.15 -21.11 -12.89
C LYS A 201 7.47 -21.03 -11.40
N GLN A 202 7.49 -22.18 -10.74
CA GLN A 202 7.77 -22.30 -9.31
C GLN A 202 9.17 -21.78 -8.93
N ASP A 203 10.17 -21.91 -9.81
CA ASP A 203 11.52 -21.42 -9.55
C ASP A 203 11.59 -19.88 -9.37
N VAL A 204 10.70 -19.13 -10.03
CA VAL A 204 10.58 -17.67 -9.82
C VAL A 204 10.06 -17.38 -8.41
N ILE A 205 9.07 -18.18 -7.94
CA ILE A 205 8.51 -18.08 -6.59
C ILE A 205 9.57 -18.44 -5.53
N ASP A 206 10.30 -19.53 -5.75
CA ASP A 206 11.34 -20.00 -4.84
C ASP A 206 12.47 -18.99 -4.69
N LYS A 207 12.91 -18.39 -5.81
CA LYS A 207 13.92 -17.32 -5.81
C LYS A 207 13.44 -16.08 -5.07
N TYR A 208 12.16 -15.72 -5.18
CA TYR A 208 11.59 -14.63 -4.38
C TYR A 208 11.73 -14.91 -2.89
N LEU A 209 11.30 -16.09 -2.44
CA LEU A 209 11.42 -16.49 -1.03
C LEU A 209 12.88 -16.55 -0.55
N ASP A 210 13.82 -16.91 -1.44
CA ASP A 210 15.25 -16.86 -1.15
C ASP A 210 15.74 -15.43 -0.96
N LYS A 211 15.28 -14.49 -1.79
CA LYS A 211 15.59 -13.06 -1.67
C LYS A 211 15.02 -12.45 -0.39
N VAL A 212 13.78 -12.82 -0.05
CA VAL A 212 13.17 -12.41 1.23
C VAL A 212 13.99 -12.93 2.41
N ALA A 213 14.34 -14.20 2.43
CA ALA A 213 15.12 -14.81 3.51
C ALA A 213 16.50 -14.15 3.70
N GLN A 214 17.14 -13.69 2.61
CA GLN A 214 18.42 -12.96 2.65
C GLN A 214 18.33 -11.61 3.38
N GLN A 215 17.14 -11.06 3.60
CA GLN A 215 16.96 -9.80 4.33
C GLN A 215 16.99 -9.98 5.85
N GLY A 216 16.91 -11.20 6.34
CA GLY A 216 17.02 -11.51 7.77
C GLY A 216 18.38 -11.12 8.36
N VAL A 217 18.39 -10.80 9.63
CA VAL A 217 19.58 -10.37 10.40
C VAL A 217 20.06 -11.50 11.32
N HIS A 218 19.12 -12.14 12.01
CA HIS A 218 19.35 -13.21 13.00
C HIS A 218 18.44 -14.42 12.77
N THR A 219 18.28 -14.86 11.53
CA THR A 219 17.41 -16.01 11.20
C THR A 219 17.83 -17.31 11.88
N ASP A 220 19.10 -17.45 12.23
CA ASP A 220 19.66 -18.58 12.98
C ASP A 220 19.08 -18.74 14.41
N LEU A 221 18.67 -17.63 15.04
CA LEU A 221 18.09 -17.65 16.39
C LEU A 221 16.61 -18.08 16.41
N VAL A 222 15.93 -17.95 15.27
CA VAL A 222 14.47 -18.09 15.20
C VAL A 222 14.03 -19.50 15.57
N ALA A 223 14.72 -20.52 15.04
CA ALA A 223 14.35 -21.93 15.21
C ALA A 223 14.32 -22.39 16.68
N ASP A 224 15.16 -21.81 17.53
CA ASP A 224 15.31 -22.17 18.93
C ASP A 224 14.63 -21.19 19.89
N SER A 225 14.03 -20.12 19.36
CA SER A 225 13.33 -19.10 20.16
C SER A 225 12.06 -19.62 20.84
N GLY A 226 11.42 -20.67 20.29
CA GLY A 226 10.11 -21.14 20.73
C GLY A 226 8.99 -20.14 20.51
N LEU A 227 9.15 -19.23 19.54
CA LEU A 227 8.14 -18.21 19.21
C LEU A 227 6.86 -18.86 18.69
N LYS A 228 5.73 -18.49 19.29
CA LYS A 228 4.38 -18.91 18.88
C LYS A 228 3.66 -17.79 18.16
N VAL A 229 3.19 -18.05 16.96
CA VAL A 229 2.51 -17.05 16.11
C VAL A 229 1.10 -17.50 15.79
N VAL A 230 0.12 -16.63 15.99
CA VAL A 230 -1.17 -16.72 15.31
C VAL A 230 -1.11 -15.85 14.07
N TYR A 231 -1.50 -16.39 12.91
CA TYR A 231 -1.45 -15.69 11.65
C TYR A 231 -2.82 -15.66 10.97
N THR A 232 -3.19 -14.50 10.43
CA THR A 232 -4.33 -14.38 9.53
C THR A 232 -3.94 -13.71 8.22
N PRO A 233 -4.17 -14.36 7.06
CA PRO A 233 -4.05 -13.75 5.75
C PRO A 233 -5.26 -12.89 5.37
N LEU A 234 -6.27 -12.71 6.23
CA LEU A 234 -7.53 -12.01 5.96
C LEU A 234 -8.17 -12.46 4.63
N ASN A 235 -8.27 -13.78 4.41
CA ASN A 235 -8.74 -14.41 3.17
C ASN A 235 -7.98 -13.98 1.90
N GLY A 236 -6.75 -13.50 2.05
CA GLY A 236 -5.92 -12.94 0.96
C GLY A 236 -4.79 -13.84 0.46
N THR A 237 -3.88 -13.23 -0.28
CA THR A 237 -2.76 -13.88 -0.98
C THR A 237 -1.62 -14.33 -0.07
N GLY A 238 -1.55 -13.78 1.16
CA GLY A 238 -0.44 -14.04 2.08
C GLY A 238 -0.35 -15.45 2.63
N ASN A 239 -1.44 -16.25 2.59
CA ASN A 239 -1.51 -17.57 3.22
C ASN A 239 -0.29 -18.46 2.91
N LYS A 240 -0.02 -18.70 1.62
CA LYS A 240 1.08 -19.57 1.20
C LYS A 240 2.46 -18.92 1.39
N PRO A 241 2.76 -17.71 0.85
CA PRO A 241 4.10 -17.16 0.88
C PRO A 241 4.56 -16.74 2.29
N VAL A 242 3.67 -16.19 3.13
CA VAL A 242 4.03 -15.86 4.52
C VAL A 242 4.33 -17.10 5.32
N ARG A 243 3.50 -18.14 5.22
CA ARG A 243 3.78 -19.42 5.91
C ARG A 243 5.06 -20.08 5.40
N ALA A 244 5.33 -19.98 4.10
CA ALA A 244 6.55 -20.54 3.51
C ALA A 244 7.80 -19.84 4.04
N ILE A 245 7.80 -18.50 4.11
CA ILE A 245 8.95 -17.75 4.64
C ILE A 245 9.13 -17.98 6.14
N LEU A 246 8.06 -17.98 6.93
CA LEU A 246 8.14 -18.27 8.37
C LEU A 246 8.70 -19.67 8.66
N LYS A 247 8.27 -20.67 7.87
CA LYS A 247 8.85 -22.01 7.94
C LYS A 247 10.33 -22.02 7.54
N LYS A 248 10.69 -21.27 6.49
CA LYS A 248 12.07 -21.19 5.95
C LYS A 248 13.05 -20.62 6.98
N ILE A 249 12.63 -19.62 7.77
CA ILE A 249 13.44 -19.06 8.87
C ILE A 249 13.36 -19.88 10.17
N GLY A 250 12.58 -20.95 10.22
CA GLY A 250 12.56 -21.89 11.34
C GLY A 250 11.45 -21.68 12.38
N ILE A 251 10.42 -20.86 12.12
CA ILE A 251 9.23 -20.79 13.00
C ILE A 251 8.50 -22.14 12.98
N LYS A 252 8.38 -22.77 14.14
CA LYS A 252 7.79 -24.11 14.30
C LYS A 252 6.30 -24.07 14.62
N GLU A 253 5.84 -23.04 15.32
CA GLU A 253 4.47 -22.92 15.83
C GLU A 253 3.74 -21.74 15.18
N VAL A 254 3.09 -21.99 14.03
CA VAL A 254 2.21 -21.02 13.36
C VAL A 254 0.79 -21.60 13.34
N THR A 255 -0.13 -20.95 14.06
CA THR A 255 -1.55 -21.28 14.04
C THR A 255 -2.28 -20.28 13.16
N VAL A 256 -2.89 -20.75 12.07
CA VAL A 256 -3.64 -19.89 11.15
C VAL A 256 -5.09 -19.77 11.62
N VAL A 257 -5.68 -18.57 11.49
CA VAL A 257 -7.09 -18.33 11.79
C VAL A 257 -7.95 -19.08 10.78
N PRO A 258 -8.72 -20.12 11.18
CA PRO A 258 -9.36 -21.03 10.23
C PRO A 258 -10.37 -20.37 9.29
N GLU A 259 -11.16 -19.42 9.80
CA GLU A 259 -12.20 -18.72 9.02
C GLU A 259 -11.61 -17.74 7.99
N GLN A 260 -10.35 -17.39 8.13
CA GLN A 260 -9.65 -16.41 7.28
C GLN A 260 -8.49 -17.04 6.49
N GLU A 261 -8.24 -18.34 6.64
CA GLU A 261 -7.12 -19.04 5.99
C GLU A 261 -7.29 -19.12 4.48
N ASN A 262 -8.47 -19.55 4.02
CA ASN A 262 -8.71 -19.74 2.60
C ASN A 262 -9.09 -18.42 1.90
N PRO A 263 -8.65 -18.21 0.64
CA PRO A 263 -9.06 -17.06 -0.15
C PRO A 263 -10.59 -16.96 -0.29
N ASP A 264 -11.15 -15.79 0.03
CA ASP A 264 -12.57 -15.48 -0.19
C ASP A 264 -12.75 -13.98 -0.45
N GLY A 265 -13.13 -13.63 -1.68
CA GLY A 265 -13.32 -12.23 -2.10
C GLY A 265 -14.52 -11.53 -1.45
N ASN A 266 -15.38 -12.24 -0.73
CA ASN A 266 -16.48 -11.64 0.04
C ASN A 266 -16.02 -11.15 1.42
N PHE A 267 -14.87 -11.60 1.91
CA PHE A 267 -14.34 -11.27 3.24
C PHE A 267 -15.39 -11.42 4.35
N PRO A 268 -15.99 -12.61 4.54
CA PRO A 268 -17.23 -12.80 5.32
C PRO A 268 -17.08 -12.46 6.81
N THR A 269 -15.85 -12.53 7.33
CA THR A 269 -15.55 -12.20 8.74
C THR A 269 -14.96 -10.82 8.93
N CYS A 270 -14.67 -10.09 7.83
CA CYS A 270 -13.96 -8.83 7.87
C CYS A 270 -14.33 -7.94 6.67
N PRO A 271 -15.43 -7.16 6.73
CA PRO A 271 -15.89 -6.29 5.63
C PRO A 271 -14.84 -5.27 5.15
N PHE A 272 -13.91 -4.90 6.02
CA PHE A 272 -12.74 -4.06 5.72
C PHE A 272 -11.47 -4.85 6.08
N PRO A 273 -10.90 -5.62 5.14
CA PRO A 273 -9.75 -6.50 5.42
C PRO A 273 -8.43 -5.70 5.53
N ASN A 274 -8.40 -4.76 6.47
CA ASN A 274 -7.28 -3.87 6.73
C ASN A 274 -6.65 -4.18 8.10
N PRO A 275 -5.39 -4.65 8.16
CA PRO A 275 -4.72 -5.00 9.42
C PRO A 275 -4.47 -3.80 10.36
N GLU A 276 -4.75 -2.58 9.91
CA GLU A 276 -4.70 -1.36 10.74
C GLU A 276 -5.86 -1.27 11.73
N ILE A 277 -6.98 -1.93 11.46
CA ILE A 277 -8.21 -1.81 12.26
C ILE A 277 -8.44 -3.04 13.12
N LYS A 278 -8.88 -2.80 14.36
CA LYS A 278 -9.09 -3.85 15.35
C LYS A 278 -10.15 -4.87 14.92
N GLU A 279 -11.18 -4.42 14.24
CA GLU A 279 -12.29 -5.24 13.76
C GLU A 279 -11.80 -6.31 12.75
N ALA A 280 -10.82 -5.99 11.92
CA ALA A 280 -10.22 -6.95 11.01
C ALA A 280 -9.49 -8.09 11.74
N LEU A 281 -8.92 -7.77 12.89
CA LEU A 281 -8.18 -8.71 13.73
C LEU A 281 -9.06 -9.50 14.71
N ALA A 282 -10.37 -9.24 14.76
CA ALA A 282 -11.27 -9.79 15.78
C ALA A 282 -11.19 -11.33 15.89
N LYS A 283 -11.18 -12.07 14.77
CA LYS A 283 -11.03 -13.54 14.76
C LYS A 283 -9.67 -14.01 15.25
N GLY A 284 -8.61 -13.31 14.84
CA GLY A 284 -7.26 -13.57 15.34
C GLY A 284 -7.15 -13.33 16.86
N LEU A 285 -7.69 -12.21 17.35
CA LEU A 285 -7.71 -11.86 18.77
C LEU A 285 -8.54 -12.86 19.59
N GLU A 286 -9.64 -13.38 19.03
CA GLU A 286 -10.43 -14.45 19.65
C GLU A 286 -9.59 -15.74 19.79
N LEU A 287 -8.92 -16.14 18.72
CA LEU A 287 -8.07 -17.34 18.71
C LEU A 287 -6.87 -17.19 19.69
N CYS A 288 -6.34 -15.98 19.83
CA CYS A 288 -5.25 -15.70 20.78
C CYS A 288 -5.62 -16.00 22.24
N LYS A 289 -6.87 -15.89 22.65
CA LYS A 289 -7.32 -16.23 24.00
C LYS A 289 -7.10 -17.70 24.35
N THR A 290 -7.17 -18.58 23.33
CA THR A 290 -7.00 -20.03 23.48
C THR A 290 -5.55 -20.45 23.24
N VAL A 291 -4.95 -19.98 22.13
CA VAL A 291 -3.59 -20.36 21.70
C VAL A 291 -2.52 -19.70 22.57
N LYS A 292 -2.80 -18.50 23.06
CA LYS A 292 -1.85 -17.64 23.83
C LYS A 292 -0.50 -17.50 23.11
N PRO A 293 -0.49 -16.97 21.87
CA PRO A 293 0.73 -16.77 21.11
C PRO A 293 1.54 -15.59 21.69
N ASP A 294 2.81 -15.54 21.31
CA ASP A 294 3.66 -14.37 21.55
C ASP A 294 3.34 -13.21 20.60
N LEU A 295 2.74 -13.54 19.43
CA LEU A 295 2.47 -12.58 18.36
C LEU A 295 1.23 -12.99 17.56
N LEU A 296 0.31 -12.06 17.35
CA LEU A 296 -0.69 -12.10 16.28
C LEU A 296 -0.17 -11.31 15.09
N LEU A 297 -0.16 -11.93 13.91
CA LEU A 297 0.29 -11.38 12.64
C LEU A 297 -0.88 -11.37 11.65
N ALA A 298 -1.09 -10.28 10.93
CA ALA A 298 -2.17 -10.15 9.94
C ALA A 298 -1.68 -9.44 8.69
N THR A 299 -1.97 -10.00 7.50
CA THR A 299 -1.68 -9.35 6.21
C THR A 299 -2.98 -8.99 5.49
N ASP A 300 -2.96 -7.91 4.72
CA ASP A 300 -4.10 -7.52 3.88
C ASP A 300 -4.24 -8.42 2.63
N PRO A 301 -5.36 -8.31 1.87
CA PRO A 301 -5.64 -9.27 0.80
C PRO A 301 -4.58 -9.39 -0.29
N ASP A 302 -3.90 -8.32 -0.67
CA ASP A 302 -2.80 -8.34 -1.66
C ASP A 302 -1.41 -8.43 -1.01
N CYS A 303 -1.38 -8.64 0.32
CA CYS A 303 -0.19 -8.95 1.13
C CYS A 303 0.96 -7.94 0.91
N ASP A 304 0.61 -6.66 0.85
CA ASP A 304 1.56 -5.57 0.83
C ASP A 304 1.67 -4.85 2.19
N ARG A 305 0.74 -5.13 3.14
CA ARG A 305 0.73 -4.60 4.50
C ARG A 305 0.68 -5.71 5.53
N VAL A 306 1.33 -5.47 6.68
CA VAL A 306 1.28 -6.38 7.82
C VAL A 306 1.12 -5.63 9.14
N GLY A 307 0.09 -6.02 9.91
CA GLY A 307 -0.18 -5.53 11.24
C GLY A 307 0.03 -6.59 12.30
N ILE A 308 0.25 -6.16 13.54
CA ILE A 308 0.49 -7.07 14.67
C ILE A 308 -0.28 -6.67 15.92
N ALA A 309 -0.50 -7.69 16.78
CA ALA A 309 -0.84 -7.47 18.17
C ALA A 309 0.01 -8.39 19.05
N VAL A 310 0.40 -7.88 20.23
CA VAL A 310 1.25 -8.58 21.20
C VAL A 310 0.57 -8.63 22.56
N PRO A 311 0.80 -9.67 23.37
CA PRO A 311 0.21 -9.74 24.71
C PRO A 311 0.83 -8.69 25.66
N ASP A 312 -0.04 -8.06 26.46
CA ASP A 312 0.36 -7.29 27.63
C ASP A 312 0.60 -8.23 28.85
N PRO A 313 1.07 -7.72 29.99
CA PRO A 313 1.28 -8.54 31.20
C PRO A 313 0.01 -9.20 31.72
N GLU A 314 -1.17 -8.64 31.46
CA GLU A 314 -2.49 -9.15 31.83
C GLU A 314 -3.01 -10.20 30.84
N GLY A 315 -2.35 -10.39 29.70
CA GLY A 315 -2.70 -11.33 28.64
C GLY A 315 -3.72 -10.80 27.63
N ASN A 316 -3.99 -9.48 27.62
CA ASN A 316 -4.73 -8.84 26.53
C ASN A 316 -3.77 -8.55 25.37
N TYR A 317 -4.30 -8.45 24.17
CA TYR A 317 -3.48 -8.19 22.97
C TYR A 317 -3.58 -6.71 22.58
N VAL A 318 -2.43 -6.04 22.56
CA VAL A 318 -2.25 -4.63 22.19
C VAL A 318 -1.83 -4.56 20.73
N LEU A 319 -2.57 -3.81 19.93
CA LEU A 319 -2.23 -3.54 18.52
C LEU A 319 -1.09 -2.52 18.47
N PHE A 320 -0.12 -2.77 17.59
CA PHE A 320 0.92 -1.82 17.26
C PHE A 320 0.57 -1.06 15.99
N SER A 321 0.82 0.24 15.98
CA SER A 321 0.67 1.04 14.76
C SER A 321 1.80 0.76 13.76
N GLY A 322 1.56 1.09 12.48
CA GLY A 322 2.58 0.96 11.45
C GLY A 322 3.84 1.76 11.75
N ASN A 323 3.68 2.94 12.36
CA ASN A 323 4.79 3.76 12.84
C ASN A 323 5.61 3.08 13.95
N GLU A 324 4.96 2.45 14.91
CA GLU A 324 5.64 1.72 15.99
C GLU A 324 6.44 0.54 15.44
N VAL A 325 5.80 -0.29 14.63
CA VAL A 325 6.46 -1.47 14.02
C VAL A 325 7.62 -1.04 13.11
N GLY A 326 7.41 -0.05 12.24
CA GLY A 326 8.44 0.43 11.33
C GLY A 326 9.65 1.02 12.04
N ALA A 327 9.43 1.83 13.08
CA ALA A 327 10.51 2.38 13.89
C ALA A 327 11.27 1.30 14.67
N MET A 328 10.55 0.30 15.22
CA MET A 328 11.17 -0.84 15.91
C MET A 328 12.00 -1.70 14.95
N LEU A 329 11.51 -1.96 13.73
CA LEU A 329 12.25 -2.68 12.70
C LEU A 329 13.50 -1.91 12.26
N LEU A 330 13.38 -0.60 12.00
CA LEU A 330 14.54 0.23 11.65
C LEU A 330 15.60 0.18 12.76
N LYS A 331 15.17 0.36 14.03
CA LYS A 331 16.08 0.26 15.19
C LYS A 331 16.73 -1.11 15.26
N TYR A 332 15.95 -2.19 15.14
CA TYR A 332 16.43 -3.56 15.19
C TYR A 332 17.47 -3.84 14.11
N ILE A 333 17.15 -3.51 12.84
CA ILE A 333 18.06 -3.68 11.69
C ILE A 333 19.36 -2.89 11.91
N CYS A 334 19.26 -1.62 12.29
CA CYS A 334 20.44 -0.78 12.51
C CYS A 334 21.30 -1.29 13.65
N GLN A 335 20.70 -1.59 14.80
CA GLN A 335 21.40 -2.08 16.00
C GLN A 335 22.11 -3.40 15.73
N GLU A 336 21.41 -4.37 15.19
CA GLU A 336 21.94 -5.74 15.07
C GLU A 336 22.91 -5.88 13.88
N ARG A 337 22.63 -5.24 12.74
CA ARG A 337 23.63 -5.20 11.63
C ARG A 337 24.93 -4.49 12.04
N THR A 338 24.83 -3.44 12.86
CA THR A 338 26.02 -2.77 13.41
C THR A 338 26.79 -3.71 14.34
N ALA A 339 26.10 -4.39 15.25
CA ALA A 339 26.71 -5.35 16.18
C ALA A 339 27.39 -6.53 15.46
N LEU A 340 26.81 -7.00 14.36
CA LEU A 340 27.34 -8.09 13.54
C LEU A 340 28.41 -7.64 12.53
N GLY A 341 28.61 -6.31 12.35
CA GLY A 341 29.50 -5.78 11.32
C GLY A 341 29.00 -6.01 9.87
N THR A 342 27.68 -6.17 9.69
CA THR A 342 27.04 -6.41 8.38
C THR A 342 26.30 -5.16 7.85
N MET A 343 26.42 -4.02 8.53
CA MET A 343 25.89 -2.77 8.02
C MET A 343 26.63 -2.35 6.74
N PRO A 344 25.94 -2.03 5.65
CA PRO A 344 26.61 -1.55 4.43
C PRO A 344 27.32 -0.22 4.71
N LYS A 345 28.26 0.12 3.85
CA LYS A 345 28.88 1.45 3.88
C LYS A 345 27.86 2.50 3.46
N ASP A 346 27.80 3.61 4.19
CA ASP A 346 26.88 4.74 3.95
C ASP A 346 25.41 4.27 3.77
N PRO A 347 24.84 3.58 4.78
CA PRO A 347 23.52 2.96 4.69
C PRO A 347 22.40 4.00 4.50
N VAL A 348 21.37 3.63 3.74
CA VAL A 348 20.20 4.48 3.44
C VAL A 348 18.94 3.83 3.95
N ALA A 349 18.14 4.61 4.68
CA ALA A 349 16.75 4.27 5.00
C ALA A 349 15.80 5.33 4.42
N VAL A 350 14.56 4.94 4.10
CA VAL A 350 13.58 5.84 3.49
C VAL A 350 12.27 5.81 4.26
N LYS A 351 11.68 6.99 4.53
CA LYS A 351 10.36 7.13 5.13
C LYS A 351 9.53 8.19 4.38
N THR A 352 8.22 8.18 4.57
CA THR A 352 7.40 9.26 4.03
C THR A 352 7.37 10.47 4.98
N ILE A 353 6.98 11.64 4.47
CA ILE A 353 6.84 12.87 5.25
C ILE A 353 5.82 12.75 6.40
N VAL A 354 4.86 11.82 6.31
CA VAL A 354 3.84 11.57 7.35
C VAL A 354 4.21 10.41 8.29
N THR A 355 5.35 9.76 8.07
CA THR A 355 5.88 8.68 8.90
C THR A 355 6.67 9.26 10.07
N THR A 356 6.72 8.56 11.19
CA THR A 356 7.29 9.01 12.47
C THR A 356 8.71 9.57 12.42
N ASP A 357 8.92 10.71 13.04
CA ASP A 357 10.24 11.35 13.15
C ASP A 357 11.19 10.72 14.19
N ILE A 358 10.73 9.73 14.96
CA ILE A 358 11.63 8.92 15.81
C ILE A 358 12.73 8.27 14.97
N CYS A 359 12.46 8.00 13.68
CA CYS A 359 13.41 7.47 12.71
C CYS A 359 14.62 8.39 12.50
N LYS A 360 14.46 9.72 12.60
CA LYS A 360 15.56 10.68 12.53
C LYS A 360 16.58 10.46 13.66
N LYS A 361 16.09 10.20 14.88
CA LYS A 361 16.96 9.93 16.04
C LYS A 361 17.65 8.57 15.93
N ILE A 362 16.93 7.55 15.46
CA ILE A 362 17.50 6.23 15.20
C ILE A 362 18.58 6.33 14.12
N ALA A 363 18.28 6.94 12.98
CA ALA A 363 19.22 7.09 11.86
C ALA A 363 20.50 7.84 12.28
N ALA A 364 20.34 8.92 13.06
CA ALA A 364 21.48 9.69 13.58
C ALA A 364 22.38 8.86 14.50
N GLU A 365 21.81 7.99 15.35
CA GLU A 365 22.58 7.13 16.26
C GLU A 365 23.46 6.12 15.50
N TYR A 366 22.94 5.58 14.38
CA TYR A 366 23.64 4.52 13.61
C TYR A 366 24.29 5.04 12.33
N ASN A 367 24.41 6.36 12.14
CA ASN A 367 24.97 6.99 10.95
C ASN A 367 24.31 6.51 9.64
N VAL A 368 22.98 6.40 9.65
CA VAL A 368 22.16 6.06 8.47
C VAL A 368 21.69 7.33 7.79
N GLU A 369 21.85 7.43 6.47
CA GLU A 369 21.24 8.48 5.66
C GLU A 369 19.72 8.23 5.63
N LEU A 370 18.93 9.11 6.25
CA LEU A 370 17.48 9.01 6.23
C LEU A 370 16.92 9.93 5.16
N ARG A 371 16.30 9.35 4.13
CA ARG A 371 15.60 10.10 3.07
C ARG A 371 14.12 10.20 3.38
N GLU A 372 13.54 11.38 3.18
CA GLU A 372 12.11 11.63 3.33
C GLU A 372 11.50 11.82 1.94
N VAL A 373 10.38 11.13 1.68
CA VAL A 373 9.67 11.21 0.40
C VAL A 373 8.18 11.53 0.61
N LEU A 374 7.47 11.89 -0.45
CA LEU A 374 6.02 12.06 -0.40
C LEU A 374 5.32 10.75 -0.05
N THR A 375 4.06 10.84 0.39
CA THR A 375 3.22 9.66 0.70
C THR A 375 2.95 8.84 -0.55
N GLY A 376 3.22 7.55 -0.45
CA GLY A 376 3.06 6.56 -1.50
C GLY A 376 4.36 5.79 -1.72
N PHE A 377 4.27 4.47 -1.59
CA PHE A 377 5.47 3.60 -1.61
C PHE A 377 6.26 3.67 -2.93
N LYS A 378 5.61 4.10 -4.02
CA LYS A 378 6.28 4.36 -5.30
C LYS A 378 7.46 5.32 -5.17
N PHE A 379 7.39 6.30 -4.27
CA PHE A 379 8.50 7.22 -4.02
C PHE A 379 9.65 6.56 -3.25
N ILE A 380 9.35 5.59 -2.36
CA ILE A 380 10.38 4.75 -1.75
C ILE A 380 11.03 3.85 -2.81
N GLY A 381 10.21 3.24 -3.69
CA GLY A 381 10.68 2.45 -4.82
C GLY A 381 11.56 3.25 -5.79
N GLU A 382 11.21 4.52 -6.02
CA GLU A 382 11.99 5.44 -6.85
C GLU A 382 13.37 5.75 -6.25
N GLU A 383 13.45 5.98 -4.92
CA GLU A 383 14.73 6.16 -4.22
C GLU A 383 15.64 4.94 -4.33
N ILE A 384 15.09 3.73 -4.23
CA ILE A 384 15.83 2.50 -4.49
C ILE A 384 16.30 2.45 -5.95
N GLY A 385 15.46 2.88 -6.89
CA GLY A 385 15.79 2.96 -8.31
C GLY A 385 16.93 3.96 -8.61
N PHE A 386 17.00 5.09 -7.88
CA PHE A 386 18.13 6.02 -7.99
C PHE A 386 19.43 5.39 -7.50
N LEU A 387 19.39 4.71 -6.35
CA LEU A 387 20.55 3.98 -5.83
C LEU A 387 21.01 2.87 -6.80
N GLU A 388 20.07 2.13 -7.40
CA GLU A 388 20.38 1.08 -8.38
C GLU A 388 21.07 1.63 -9.64
N LYS A 389 20.61 2.76 -10.16
CA LYS A 389 21.25 3.43 -11.32
C LYS A 389 22.69 3.86 -11.05
N GLU A 390 23.00 4.12 -9.79
CA GLU A 390 24.34 4.46 -9.31
C GLU A 390 25.18 3.22 -8.94
N GLY A 391 24.60 2.01 -9.00
CA GLY A 391 25.21 0.77 -8.55
C GLY A 391 25.41 0.71 -7.03
N GLN A 392 24.51 1.35 -6.27
CA GLN A 392 24.58 1.54 -4.83
C GLN A 392 23.31 1.02 -4.10
N ASP A 393 22.53 0.16 -4.74
CA ASP A 393 21.26 -0.35 -4.18
C ASP A 393 21.47 -1.24 -2.94
N ASP A 394 22.67 -1.75 -2.70
CA ASP A 394 23.10 -2.43 -1.47
C ASP A 394 23.12 -1.51 -0.24
N ARG A 395 23.19 -0.18 -0.42
CA ARG A 395 23.11 0.81 0.66
C ARG A 395 21.70 0.88 1.27
N TYR A 396 20.66 0.54 0.49
CA TYR A 396 19.27 0.55 1.00
C TYR A 396 19.06 -0.57 2.00
N ILE A 397 18.79 -0.21 3.25
CA ILE A 397 18.57 -1.18 4.32
C ILE A 397 17.11 -1.39 4.69
N PHE A 398 16.29 -0.32 4.66
CA PHE A 398 14.90 -0.38 5.06
C PHE A 398 14.12 0.86 4.64
N GLY A 399 12.85 0.69 4.33
CA GLY A 399 11.91 1.79 4.14
C GLY A 399 10.49 1.38 4.50
N PHE A 400 9.65 2.36 4.91
CA PHE A 400 8.30 2.07 5.32
C PHE A 400 7.36 3.27 5.27
N GLU A 401 6.07 2.96 5.23
CA GLU A 401 4.97 3.90 5.40
C GLU A 401 4.25 3.66 6.72
N GLU A 402 3.66 4.71 7.29
CA GLU A 402 2.83 4.65 8.49
C GLU A 402 1.64 3.69 8.34
N SER A 403 1.23 3.43 7.11
CA SER A 403 0.12 2.57 6.74
C SER A 403 0.51 1.08 6.64
N TYR A 404 1.40 0.62 7.53
CA TYR A 404 1.76 -0.80 7.72
C TYR A 404 2.49 -1.45 6.53
N GLY A 405 3.06 -0.65 5.65
CA GLY A 405 3.84 -1.11 4.50
C GLY A 405 5.34 -1.00 4.74
N TYR A 406 6.07 -2.09 4.64
CA TYR A 406 7.50 -2.19 4.92
C TYR A 406 8.24 -2.85 3.76
N LEU A 407 9.52 -2.50 3.59
CA LEU A 407 10.43 -3.17 2.66
C LEU A 407 11.87 -3.12 3.18
N ALA A 408 12.54 -4.27 3.19
CA ALA A 408 13.98 -4.38 3.37
C ALA A 408 14.61 -5.00 2.12
N GLY A 409 15.75 -4.46 1.69
CA GLY A 409 16.43 -4.88 0.47
C GLY A 409 15.81 -4.33 -0.81
N SER A 410 16.56 -4.45 -1.90
CA SER A 410 16.29 -3.78 -3.19
C SER A 410 15.69 -4.71 -4.26
N TYR A 411 15.25 -5.93 -3.89
CA TYR A 411 14.79 -6.95 -4.85
C TYR A 411 13.41 -6.66 -5.46
N VAL A 412 12.55 -5.89 -4.78
CA VAL A 412 11.25 -5.39 -5.26
C VAL A 412 11.17 -3.87 -5.08
N ARG A 413 10.10 -3.24 -5.59
CA ARG A 413 9.90 -1.79 -5.57
C ARG A 413 8.55 -1.37 -4.98
N ASP A 414 7.92 -2.27 -4.23
CA ASP A 414 6.68 -1.99 -3.49
C ASP A 414 6.77 -2.59 -2.09
N LYS A 415 5.82 -2.24 -1.23
CA LYS A 415 5.65 -2.81 0.10
C LYS A 415 5.59 -4.34 0.01
N ASP A 416 6.25 -4.99 0.94
CA ASP A 416 6.31 -6.45 0.98
C ASP A 416 5.96 -6.97 2.37
N ALA A 417 4.72 -7.43 2.54
CA ALA A 417 4.29 -8.00 3.81
C ALA A 417 4.92 -9.37 4.10
N VAL A 418 5.50 -10.04 3.10
CA VAL A 418 6.21 -11.31 3.32
C VAL A 418 7.53 -11.03 4.05
N VAL A 419 8.32 -10.06 3.57
CA VAL A 419 9.55 -9.63 4.28
C VAL A 419 9.21 -8.93 5.60
N GLY A 420 8.14 -8.12 5.63
CA GLY A 420 7.67 -7.50 6.87
C GLY A 420 7.32 -8.54 7.94
N SER A 421 6.55 -9.58 7.57
CA SER A 421 6.18 -10.70 8.45
C SER A 421 7.41 -11.45 8.96
N MET A 422 8.35 -11.73 8.07
CA MET A 422 9.61 -12.40 8.42
C MET A 422 10.41 -11.59 9.45
N LEU A 423 10.67 -10.31 9.16
CA LEU A 423 11.47 -9.44 10.04
C LEU A 423 10.79 -9.16 11.38
N ILE A 424 9.47 -9.03 11.42
CA ILE A 424 8.70 -8.90 12.66
C ILE A 424 8.84 -10.14 13.52
N CYS A 425 8.69 -11.33 12.94
CA CYS A 425 8.86 -12.60 13.66
C CYS A 425 10.30 -12.81 14.13
N GLU A 426 11.28 -12.45 13.32
CA GLU A 426 12.70 -12.52 13.69
C GLU A 426 13.00 -11.57 14.86
N MET A 427 12.56 -10.32 14.77
CA MET A 427 12.69 -9.34 15.85
C MET A 427 12.02 -9.82 17.15
N ALA A 428 10.82 -10.41 17.05
CA ALA A 428 10.12 -10.99 18.19
C ALA A 428 10.91 -12.16 18.82
N ALA A 429 11.43 -13.06 17.99
CA ALA A 429 12.29 -14.17 18.43
C ALA A 429 13.56 -13.65 19.12
N PHE A 430 14.22 -12.67 18.52
CA PHE A 430 15.42 -12.05 19.08
C PHE A 430 15.17 -11.44 20.48
N TYR A 431 14.13 -10.64 20.66
CA TYR A 431 13.83 -10.08 21.99
C TYR A 431 13.40 -11.18 22.97
N ARG A 432 12.64 -12.18 22.51
CA ARG A 432 12.24 -13.32 23.34
C ARG A 432 13.44 -14.08 23.89
N THR A 433 14.50 -14.33 23.10
CA THR A 433 15.73 -14.99 23.57
C THR A 433 16.45 -14.19 24.66
N LYS A 434 16.19 -12.89 24.72
CA LYS A 434 16.71 -11.97 25.77
C LYS A 434 15.76 -11.82 26.96
N GLY A 435 14.62 -12.52 26.96
CA GLY A 435 13.59 -12.38 28.01
C GLY A 435 12.81 -11.08 27.95
N ILE A 436 12.81 -10.38 26.81
CA ILE A 436 12.15 -9.09 26.59
C ILE A 436 10.94 -9.30 25.68
N SER A 437 9.76 -8.80 26.06
CA SER A 437 8.59 -8.79 25.16
C SER A 437 8.70 -7.67 24.12
N LEU A 438 7.98 -7.80 22.97
CA LEU A 438 7.90 -6.69 22.00
C LEU A 438 7.29 -5.42 22.61
N LEU A 439 6.35 -5.58 23.55
CA LEU A 439 5.77 -4.45 24.27
C LEU A 439 6.85 -3.71 25.08
N GLN A 440 7.69 -4.45 25.83
CA GLN A 440 8.80 -3.87 26.56
C GLN A 440 9.83 -3.23 25.60
N ALA A 441 10.16 -3.87 24.49
CA ALA A 441 11.09 -3.32 23.50
C ALA A 441 10.59 -1.99 22.89
N ARG A 442 9.27 -1.85 22.70
CA ARG A 442 8.62 -0.61 22.27
C ARG A 442 8.75 0.48 23.34
N GLU A 443 8.45 0.17 24.59
CA GLU A 443 8.58 1.12 25.72
C GLU A 443 10.03 1.56 25.89
N ASP A 444 11.00 0.65 25.76
CA ASP A 444 12.43 0.98 25.82
C ASP A 444 12.85 1.91 24.67
N MET A 445 12.28 1.72 23.48
CA MET A 445 12.49 2.63 22.35
C MET A 445 11.94 4.03 22.65
N TYR A 446 10.72 4.15 23.16
CA TYR A 446 10.13 5.43 23.53
C TYR A 446 10.89 6.12 24.67
N LYS A 447 11.29 5.36 25.70
CA LYS A 447 12.12 5.88 26.79
C LYS A 447 13.44 6.46 26.29
N LYS A 448 14.03 5.86 25.26
CA LYS A 448 15.29 6.32 24.68
C LYS A 448 15.15 7.53 23.77
N TYR A 449 14.14 7.54 22.89
CA TYR A 449 14.02 8.51 21.81
C TYR A 449 12.90 9.54 22.01
N GLY A 450 12.00 9.34 22.98
CA GLY A 450 10.84 10.17 23.27
C GLY A 450 9.51 9.50 22.89
N ASN A 451 8.43 9.90 23.57
CA ASN A 451 7.09 9.35 23.34
C ASN A 451 6.43 10.04 22.16
N TYR A 452 6.71 9.54 20.96
CA TYR A 452 6.04 9.98 19.75
C TYR A 452 4.67 9.29 19.61
N LEU A 453 3.64 10.09 19.38
CA LEU A 453 2.31 9.60 19.04
C LEU A 453 1.93 10.11 17.66
N HIS A 454 1.34 9.23 16.86
CA HIS A 454 0.91 9.54 15.51
C HIS A 454 -0.50 9.05 15.29
N SER A 455 -1.35 9.89 14.72
CA SER A 455 -2.67 9.49 14.27
C SER A 455 -3.05 10.11 12.94
N GLN A 456 -4.11 9.58 12.35
CA GLN A 456 -4.70 10.08 11.13
C GLN A 456 -6.19 10.25 11.31
N LYS A 457 -6.72 11.38 10.86
CA LYS A 457 -8.17 11.62 10.74
C LYS A 457 -8.53 11.91 9.29
N SER A 458 -9.69 11.41 8.88
CA SER A 458 -10.25 11.67 7.56
C SER A 458 -11.51 12.51 7.72
N PHE A 459 -11.58 13.64 7.02
CA PHE A 459 -12.72 14.54 7.00
C PHE A 459 -13.44 14.40 5.66
N GLN A 460 -14.68 13.95 5.68
CA GLN A 460 -15.50 13.76 4.48
C GLN A 460 -16.10 15.09 4.06
N CYS A 461 -15.94 15.44 2.80
CA CYS A 461 -16.63 16.58 2.18
C CYS A 461 -17.86 16.04 1.43
N GLU A 462 -19.01 16.02 2.09
CA GLU A 462 -20.21 15.39 1.55
C GLU A 462 -20.84 16.19 0.39
N GLY A 463 -21.54 15.46 -0.48
CA GLY A 463 -22.33 16.03 -1.57
C GLY A 463 -21.57 16.24 -2.89
N ALA A 464 -22.30 16.71 -3.91
CA ALA A 464 -21.79 16.91 -5.27
C ALA A 464 -20.67 17.98 -5.33
N SER A 465 -20.65 18.92 -4.40
CA SER A 465 -19.64 19.98 -4.25
C SER A 465 -18.44 19.58 -3.37
N GLY A 466 -18.37 18.34 -2.92
CA GLY A 466 -17.33 17.89 -1.99
C GLY A 466 -15.91 18.12 -2.50
N MET A 467 -15.67 17.90 -3.79
CA MET A 467 -14.37 18.18 -4.41
C MET A 467 -14.01 19.67 -4.46
N GLU A 468 -15.01 20.55 -4.66
CA GLU A 468 -14.82 22.01 -4.62
C GLU A 468 -14.52 22.46 -3.20
N ARG A 469 -15.28 21.96 -2.22
CA ARG A 469 -15.05 22.24 -0.80
C ARG A 469 -13.63 21.86 -0.36
N MET A 470 -13.10 20.70 -0.80
CA MET A 470 -11.71 20.32 -0.53
C MET A 470 -10.72 21.37 -1.07
N LYS A 471 -10.90 21.83 -2.31
CA LYS A 471 -10.03 22.85 -2.93
C LYS A 471 -10.11 24.18 -2.19
N GLU A 472 -11.30 24.59 -1.77
CA GLU A 472 -11.50 25.80 -0.97
C GLU A 472 -10.74 25.73 0.35
N ILE A 473 -10.86 24.63 1.10
CA ILE A 473 -10.14 24.41 2.36
C ILE A 473 -8.62 24.51 2.15
N MET A 474 -8.07 23.80 1.16
CA MET A 474 -6.63 23.85 0.88
C MET A 474 -6.16 25.24 0.42
N THR A 475 -6.99 25.97 -0.32
CA THR A 475 -6.71 27.35 -0.76
C THR A 475 -6.71 28.31 0.43
N ASP A 476 -7.70 28.19 1.31
CA ASP A 476 -7.82 29.05 2.48
C ASP A 476 -6.67 28.83 3.48
N LEU A 477 -6.29 27.58 3.73
CA LEU A 477 -5.14 27.25 4.58
C LEU A 477 -3.82 27.84 4.06
N ARG A 478 -3.66 27.97 2.74
CA ARG A 478 -2.49 28.65 2.13
C ARG A 478 -2.56 30.16 2.26
N ALA A 479 -3.76 30.73 2.04
CA ALA A 479 -3.94 32.17 2.12
C ALA A 479 -3.93 32.70 3.55
N ASN A 480 -4.51 31.95 4.48
CA ASN A 480 -4.74 32.32 5.88
C ASN A 480 -4.25 31.20 6.83
N PRO A 481 -2.93 30.89 6.85
CA PRO A 481 -2.43 29.80 7.67
C PRO A 481 -2.65 30.06 9.16
N PRO A 482 -3.01 29.04 9.95
CA PRO A 482 -3.19 29.18 11.38
C PRO A 482 -1.85 29.55 12.05
N LYS A 483 -1.89 30.45 13.05
CA LYS A 483 -0.71 30.83 13.82
C LYS A 483 -0.41 29.87 14.98
N ALA A 484 -1.42 29.12 15.40
CA ALA A 484 -1.33 28.08 16.42
C ALA A 484 -2.36 27.00 16.13
N ILE A 485 -2.09 25.77 16.56
CA ILE A 485 -3.00 24.60 16.48
C ILE A 485 -2.90 23.87 17.81
N GLY A 486 -4.05 23.59 18.47
CA GLY A 486 -4.09 22.91 19.77
C GLY A 486 -3.29 23.59 20.88
N GLY A 487 -3.19 24.92 20.78
CA GLY A 487 -2.43 25.76 21.72
C GLY A 487 -0.91 25.80 21.46
N LEU A 488 -0.39 25.08 20.46
CA LEU A 488 1.02 25.14 20.06
C LEU A 488 1.20 26.11 18.88
N LYS A 489 2.21 26.98 18.96
CA LYS A 489 2.55 27.94 17.91
C LYS A 489 3.03 27.20 16.65
N VAL A 490 2.58 27.65 15.47
CA VAL A 490 3.13 27.18 14.19
C VAL A 490 4.48 27.88 13.96
N VAL A 491 5.52 27.10 13.80
CA VAL A 491 6.89 27.59 13.58
C VAL A 491 7.22 27.66 12.09
N ASP A 492 6.99 26.56 11.37
CA ASP A 492 7.26 26.49 9.94
C ASP A 492 6.04 25.95 9.19
N ILE A 493 5.87 26.40 7.95
CA ILE A 493 4.87 25.88 7.01
C ILE A 493 5.59 25.40 5.76
N ALA A 494 5.48 24.10 5.46
CA ALA A 494 5.96 23.54 4.22
C ALA A 494 4.78 23.33 3.25
N ASP A 495 4.74 24.09 2.17
CA ASP A 495 3.78 23.95 1.07
C ASP A 495 4.45 23.22 -0.10
N TYR A 496 4.13 21.95 -0.25
CA TYR A 496 4.72 21.11 -1.31
C TYR A 496 4.18 21.46 -2.71
N LEU A 497 3.03 22.15 -2.82
CA LEU A 497 2.54 22.64 -4.10
C LEU A 497 3.34 23.86 -4.58
N ALA A 498 3.72 24.74 -3.66
CA ALA A 498 4.59 25.87 -3.93
C ALA A 498 6.07 25.49 -3.99
N SER A 499 6.46 24.29 -3.51
CA SER A 499 7.83 23.85 -3.30
C SER A 499 8.61 24.77 -2.36
N GLU A 500 7.97 25.26 -1.30
CA GLU A 500 8.53 26.26 -0.38
C GLU A 500 8.20 25.93 1.09
N GLU A 501 9.18 26.04 1.97
CA GLU A 501 9.00 26.05 3.42
C GLU A 501 9.28 27.45 3.95
N THR A 502 8.36 28.01 4.73
CA THR A 502 8.45 29.35 5.31
C THR A 502 8.51 29.25 6.83
N ASN A 503 9.56 29.80 7.43
CA ASN A 503 9.62 30.01 8.88
C ASN A 503 8.80 31.25 9.26
N LEU A 504 7.79 31.09 10.11
CA LEU A 504 6.85 32.17 10.43
C LEU A 504 7.43 33.21 11.39
N GLU A 505 8.50 32.90 12.10
CA GLU A 505 9.13 33.84 13.04
C GLU A 505 10.10 34.78 12.32
N THR A 506 10.91 34.24 11.41
CA THR A 506 11.95 34.99 10.72
C THR A 506 11.53 35.46 9.32
N GLY A 507 10.49 34.85 8.74
CA GLY A 507 10.11 35.01 7.34
C GLY A 507 11.06 34.36 6.35
N ALA A 508 12.02 33.57 6.82
CA ALA A 508 12.98 32.87 5.98
C ALA A 508 12.27 31.78 5.14
N LYS A 509 12.67 31.67 3.87
CA LYS A 509 12.11 30.71 2.92
C LYS A 509 13.19 29.72 2.47
N THR A 510 12.83 28.45 2.44
CA THR A 510 13.68 27.34 1.97
C THR A 510 12.96 26.60 0.84
N VAL A 511 13.69 26.22 -0.20
CA VAL A 511 13.12 25.45 -1.32
C VAL A 511 13.00 23.99 -0.91
N LEU A 512 11.80 23.43 -1.12
CA LEU A 512 11.55 21.99 -0.98
C LEU A 512 11.92 21.28 -2.27
N THR A 513 12.69 20.21 -2.16
CA THR A 513 13.22 19.45 -3.30
C THR A 513 12.31 18.29 -3.74
N LEU A 514 11.33 17.91 -2.92
CA LEU A 514 10.35 16.89 -3.25
C LEU A 514 9.42 17.32 -4.41
N PRO A 515 8.89 16.38 -5.18
CA PRO A 515 7.94 16.68 -6.25
C PRO A 515 6.76 17.52 -5.76
N LYS A 516 6.20 18.34 -6.65
CA LYS A 516 4.99 19.12 -6.33
C LYS A 516 3.83 18.22 -5.98
N SER A 517 3.18 18.52 -4.86
CA SER A 517 2.02 17.77 -4.36
C SER A 517 1.10 18.71 -3.57
N ASP A 518 -0.21 18.49 -3.63
CA ASP A 518 -1.17 19.26 -2.86
C ASP A 518 -1.16 18.82 -1.38
N VAL A 519 -0.08 19.16 -0.68
CA VAL A 519 0.19 18.85 0.73
C VAL A 519 0.68 20.11 1.43
N ILE A 520 0.19 20.34 2.65
CA ILE A 520 0.69 21.37 3.56
C ILE A 520 1.11 20.70 4.86
N ALA A 521 2.30 21.02 5.36
CA ALA A 521 2.76 20.60 6.68
C ALA A 521 2.96 21.80 7.60
N PHE A 522 2.23 21.82 8.71
CA PHE A 522 2.40 22.78 9.80
C PHE A 522 3.32 22.15 10.84
N LYS A 523 4.53 22.67 10.98
CA LYS A 523 5.47 22.27 12.04
C LYS A 523 5.22 23.17 13.26
N LEU A 524 5.02 22.56 14.38
CA LEU A 524 4.62 23.21 15.62
C LEU A 524 5.77 23.22 16.64
N GLU A 525 5.62 24.03 17.68
CA GLU A 525 6.50 23.97 18.86
C GLU A 525 6.53 22.55 19.43
N GLN A 526 7.57 22.23 20.20
CA GLN A 526 7.78 20.95 20.86
C GLN A 526 7.91 19.75 19.90
N GLY A 527 8.18 19.99 18.61
CA GLY A 527 8.31 18.96 17.59
C GLY A 527 7.00 18.32 17.12
N ALA A 528 5.86 18.88 17.52
CA ALA A 528 4.56 18.46 17.04
C ALA A 528 4.34 18.89 15.58
N SER A 529 3.41 18.24 14.86
CA SER A 529 3.07 18.65 13.49
C SER A 529 1.65 18.23 13.10
N VAL A 530 1.10 18.96 12.13
CA VAL A 530 -0.13 18.58 11.42
C VAL A 530 0.15 18.65 9.92
N ILE A 531 -0.02 17.52 9.23
CA ILE A 531 0.15 17.44 7.77
C ILE A 531 -1.21 17.15 7.15
N ILE A 532 -1.59 17.94 6.17
CA ILE A 532 -2.89 17.84 5.51
C ILE A 532 -2.72 17.60 4.01
N ARG A 533 -3.55 16.68 3.47
CA ARG A 533 -3.63 16.40 2.04
C ARG A 533 -5.04 16.01 1.62
N PRO A 534 -5.53 16.48 0.46
CA PRO A 534 -6.76 15.97 -0.12
C PRO A 534 -6.56 14.58 -0.72
N SER A 535 -7.62 13.78 -0.77
CA SER A 535 -7.64 12.54 -1.55
C SER A 535 -7.76 12.86 -3.03
N GLY A 536 -6.99 12.15 -3.87
CA GLY A 536 -7.08 12.30 -5.32
C GLY A 536 -8.32 11.64 -5.94
N THR A 537 -9.00 10.73 -5.21
CA THR A 537 -10.06 9.88 -5.76
C THR A 537 -11.40 10.00 -5.03
N GLU A 538 -11.42 10.56 -3.84
CA GLU A 538 -12.60 10.65 -2.99
C GLU A 538 -12.70 12.04 -2.38
N PRO A 539 -13.92 12.58 -2.15
CA PRO A 539 -14.11 13.90 -1.57
C PRO A 539 -13.82 13.88 -0.06
N LYS A 540 -12.57 13.64 0.30
CA LYS A 540 -12.11 13.64 1.69
C LYS A 540 -10.71 14.24 1.83
N ILE A 541 -10.47 14.87 2.96
CA ILE A 541 -9.18 15.39 3.39
C ILE A 541 -8.63 14.48 4.48
N LYS A 542 -7.35 14.13 4.39
CA LYS A 542 -6.62 13.43 5.44
C LYS A 542 -5.74 14.42 6.19
N ALA A 543 -5.82 14.39 7.51
CA ALA A 543 -4.89 15.10 8.39
C ALA A 543 -4.12 14.07 9.24
N TYR A 544 -2.80 14.24 9.27
CA TYR A 544 -1.87 13.42 10.04
C TYR A 544 -1.34 14.27 11.20
N TYR A 545 -1.40 13.75 12.40
CA TYR A 545 -1.00 14.43 13.62
C TYR A 545 0.22 13.74 14.22
N THR A 546 1.18 14.52 14.64
CA THR A 546 2.33 14.06 15.40
C THR A 546 2.40 14.86 16.68
N THR A 547 2.49 14.18 17.82
CA THR A 547 2.78 14.80 19.12
C THR A 547 3.94 14.08 19.81
N ILE A 548 4.62 14.80 20.69
CA ILE A 548 5.72 14.27 21.49
C ILE A 548 5.46 14.70 22.92
N GLY A 549 5.48 13.76 23.86
CA GLY A 549 5.28 14.04 25.28
C GLY A 549 6.40 13.47 26.16
N ASP A 550 6.50 13.97 27.38
CA ASP A 550 7.38 13.37 28.39
C ASP A 550 6.87 11.97 28.76
N THR A 551 5.55 11.82 28.78
CA THR A 551 4.86 10.54 28.90
C THR A 551 3.94 10.30 27.69
N ARG A 552 3.48 9.06 27.51
CA ARG A 552 2.48 8.74 26.50
C ARG A 552 1.17 9.50 26.73
N ALA A 553 0.74 9.62 27.99
CA ALA A 553 -0.48 10.36 28.36
C ALA A 553 -0.39 11.85 28.00
N ASP A 554 0.78 12.47 28.14
CA ASP A 554 0.98 13.86 27.72
C ASP A 554 0.87 14.01 26.20
N ALA A 555 1.45 13.07 25.44
CA ALA A 555 1.34 13.06 23.99
C ALA A 555 -0.12 12.86 23.53
N GLU A 556 -0.88 11.96 24.16
CA GLU A 556 -2.30 11.71 23.89
C GLU A 556 -3.17 12.95 24.19
N ALA A 557 -2.96 13.58 25.35
CA ALA A 557 -3.69 14.79 25.72
C ALA A 557 -3.40 15.97 24.77
N GLN A 558 -2.18 16.08 24.25
CA GLN A 558 -1.84 17.10 23.25
C GLN A 558 -2.42 16.78 21.88
N GLU A 559 -2.45 15.51 21.50
CA GLU A 559 -3.04 15.06 20.24
C GLU A 559 -4.55 15.37 20.18
N GLU A 560 -5.29 15.09 21.26
CA GLU A 560 -6.71 15.43 21.35
C GLU A 560 -6.96 16.92 21.09
N LYS A 561 -6.13 17.79 21.68
CA LYS A 561 -6.21 19.25 21.44
C LYS A 561 -5.92 19.62 19.99
N LEU A 562 -4.90 19.01 19.38
CA LEU A 562 -4.59 19.26 17.96
C LEU A 562 -5.74 18.84 17.06
N ILE A 563 -6.32 17.67 17.29
CA ILE A 563 -7.43 17.13 16.48
C ILE A 563 -8.65 18.05 16.58
N GLU A 564 -9.06 18.41 17.80
CA GLU A 564 -10.28 19.21 18.02
C GLU A 564 -10.14 20.62 17.45
N ASP A 565 -9.00 21.29 17.68
CA ASP A 565 -8.75 22.64 17.18
C ASP A 565 -8.63 22.64 15.64
N PHE A 566 -7.87 21.70 15.07
CA PHE A 566 -7.69 21.64 13.62
C PHE A 566 -8.97 21.25 12.89
N LYS A 567 -9.81 20.41 13.47
CA LYS A 567 -11.16 20.13 12.97
C LYS A 567 -11.97 21.41 12.85
N GLY A 568 -11.95 22.28 13.88
CA GLY A 568 -12.60 23.59 13.86
C GLY A 568 -12.02 24.52 12.79
N ILE A 569 -10.67 24.56 12.61
CA ILE A 569 -10.01 25.31 11.55
C ILE A 569 -10.47 24.88 10.15
N LEU A 570 -10.69 23.57 9.94
CA LEU A 570 -11.19 23.02 8.67
C LEU A 570 -12.70 23.25 8.46
N GLY A 571 -13.44 23.67 9.50
CA GLY A 571 -14.89 23.90 9.45
C GLY A 571 -15.73 22.61 9.44
N PHE A 572 -15.31 21.57 10.23
CA PHE A 572 -16.02 20.30 10.45
C PHE A 572 -16.59 20.18 11.84
#